data_550446eda77bb41f247ce19e595e8272
#
_entry.id   550446eda77bb41f247ce19e595e8272
#
_cell.length_a   1.000
_cell.length_b   1.000
_cell.length_c   1.000
_cell.angle_alpha   90.00
_cell.angle_beta   90.00
_cell.angle_gamma   90.00
#
_symmetry.space_group_name_H-M   'P 1'
#
loop_
_entity.id
_entity.type
_entity.pdbx_description
1 polymer ?
#
loop_
_entity_poly.entity_id
_entity_poly.type
_entity_poly.pdbx_seq_one_letter_code
_entity_poly.pdbx_strand_id
1 'polypeptide(L)'
;MAPRERSSSSGSRGKPSFNKAGPSKSGPAKVGKGASNRSGKPPRGPAAGKGTGSSKSSGGQRSGAPRSGAPRSGGQRSGAPRTGGQRSGGQRFDPRGGERQRQPEKTLGGEQVEGRQAVRELLIAGRRKTREIWIANDIDANEIIDDIRELAEDMRVSILDVPRKNIENTARSEAPQGIIAFAAPLPEVDFEELLVARDGVQPFLVALDGVTDPGNLGALLRCCDGAGVTGVILPKHRSVHVTPTTAKASAGAVEHLNIALVPGLPAAIAQMKNAKVWVVGLDDDADRTLFEIGSVANDPICIVLGAEGKGIARLVRERCDMVVSIPMNGQLSSLNVSAAGALATYEVVRARQGLSI
;
A
#
# COMPACT_ATOMS: atom_id res chain seq x y z
N MET A 1 0.65 -74.65 9.96
CA MET A 1 1.43 -73.97 11.03
C MET A 1 0.83 -72.59 11.23
N ALA A 2 0.19 -72.43 12.38
CA ALA A 2 -0.65 -71.25 12.70
C ALA A 2 0.17 -70.04 13.17
N PRO A 3 -0.35 -68.82 13.02
CA PRO A 3 0.31 -67.59 13.49
C PRO A 3 -0.05 -67.31 14.97
N ARG A 4 0.91 -66.72 15.66
CA ARG A 4 0.75 -66.24 17.03
C ARG A 4 0.17 -64.84 17.07
N GLU A 5 -0.94 -64.70 17.76
CA GLU A 5 -1.51 -63.43 18.25
C GLU A 5 -0.58 -62.75 19.26
N ARG A 6 -0.49 -61.41 19.20
CA ARG A 6 -0.02 -60.58 20.30
C ARG A 6 -0.98 -59.42 20.55
N SER A 7 -1.43 -59.41 21.78
CA SER A 7 -2.39 -58.58 22.44
C SER A 7 -2.13 -57.05 22.36
N SER A 8 -3.25 -56.35 22.19
CA SER A 8 -3.45 -54.89 22.32
C SER A 8 -3.45 -54.47 23.78
N SER A 9 -2.67 -53.45 24.14
CA SER A 9 -2.85 -52.72 25.38
C SER A 9 -3.36 -51.30 25.07
N SER A 10 -4.61 -51.06 25.47
CA SER A 10 -5.28 -49.76 25.44
C SER A 10 -4.75 -48.84 26.51
N GLY A 11 -4.15 -47.72 26.14
CA GLY A 11 -3.81 -46.60 27.02
C GLY A 11 -4.78 -45.45 26.83
N SER A 12 -5.70 -45.29 27.77
CA SER A 12 -6.62 -44.15 27.83
C SER A 12 -5.87 -42.89 28.26
N ARG A 13 -5.88 -41.86 27.42
CA ARG A 13 -5.44 -40.50 27.80
C ARG A 13 -6.67 -39.66 28.14
N GLY A 14 -6.73 -39.21 29.39
CA GLY A 14 -7.78 -38.39 29.95
C GLY A 14 -7.85 -37.01 29.30
N LYS A 15 -9.09 -36.55 29.14
CA LYS A 15 -9.44 -35.18 28.69
C LYS A 15 -9.31 -34.23 29.89
N PRO A 16 -8.77 -33.00 29.71
CA PRO A 16 -8.87 -31.99 30.77
C PRO A 16 -10.30 -31.40 30.79
N SER A 17 -10.87 -31.38 32.00
CA SER A 17 -12.16 -30.79 32.32
C SER A 17 -12.04 -29.28 32.42
N PHE A 18 -12.84 -28.55 31.64
CA PHE A 18 -13.04 -27.11 31.79
C PHE A 18 -14.04 -26.84 32.93
N ASN A 19 -13.58 -26.18 33.99
CA ASN A 19 -14.42 -25.65 35.05
C ASN A 19 -15.19 -24.42 34.56
N LYS A 20 -16.53 -24.52 34.57
CA LYS A 20 -17.45 -23.39 34.43
C LYS A 20 -17.51 -22.61 35.71
N ALA A 21 -17.00 -21.38 35.72
CA ALA A 21 -17.33 -20.39 36.75
C ALA A 21 -18.61 -19.67 36.34
N GLY A 22 -19.60 -19.72 37.22
CA GLY A 22 -20.90 -19.08 37.04
C GLY A 22 -20.87 -17.56 37.31
N PRO A 23 -21.89 -16.82 36.90
CA PRO A 23 -21.91 -15.35 36.96
C PRO A 23 -22.28 -14.85 38.38
N SER A 24 -21.43 -14.00 38.96
CA SER A 24 -21.75 -13.25 40.19
C SER A 24 -22.67 -12.08 39.86
N LYS A 25 -23.82 -12.09 40.54
CA LYS A 25 -24.79 -10.97 40.58
C LYS A 25 -24.24 -9.88 41.51
N SER A 26 -24.04 -8.66 41.03
CA SER A 26 -23.94 -7.46 41.87
C SER A 26 -25.10 -6.54 41.55
N GLY A 27 -25.86 -6.26 42.59
CA GLY A 27 -27.07 -5.44 42.55
C GLY A 27 -26.80 -3.93 42.55
N PRO A 28 -27.86 -3.09 42.40
CA PRO A 28 -27.72 -1.69 42.03
C PRO A 28 -27.43 -0.78 43.23
N ALA A 29 -26.48 0.14 43.04
CA ALA A 29 -26.18 1.20 43.99
C ALA A 29 -27.10 2.42 43.76
N LYS A 30 -27.57 2.99 44.86
CA LYS A 30 -28.55 4.05 45.00
C LYS A 30 -28.10 5.39 44.44
N VAL A 31 -29.06 6.06 43.82
CA VAL A 31 -29.07 7.47 43.42
C VAL A 31 -28.98 8.38 44.67
N GLY A 32 -27.97 9.24 44.72
CA GLY A 32 -27.92 10.38 45.65
C GLY A 32 -28.27 11.68 44.89
N LYS A 33 -29.39 12.31 45.31
CA LYS A 33 -29.78 13.66 44.89
C LYS A 33 -28.93 14.71 45.63
N GLY A 34 -28.36 15.65 44.91
CA GLY A 34 -27.76 16.84 45.47
C GLY A 34 -27.96 18.00 44.48
N ALA A 35 -28.90 18.88 44.79
CA ALA A 35 -29.18 20.12 44.09
C ALA A 35 -28.22 21.23 44.55
N SER A 36 -27.71 22.07 43.62
CA SER A 36 -27.69 23.53 43.82
C SER A 36 -27.20 24.25 42.56
N ASN A 37 -28.08 25.02 42.06
CA ASN A 37 -28.04 26.29 41.34
C ASN A 37 -26.72 27.05 41.39
N ARG A 38 -26.24 27.50 40.19
CA ARG A 38 -25.83 28.90 39.96
C ARG A 38 -25.70 29.20 38.49
N SER A 39 -26.51 30.16 38.08
CA SER A 39 -26.50 30.91 36.83
C SER A 39 -25.19 31.65 36.56
N GLY A 40 -24.69 31.60 35.31
CA GLY A 40 -23.63 32.44 34.81
C GLY A 40 -23.87 32.73 33.33
N LYS A 41 -24.30 33.96 33.05
CA LYS A 41 -24.49 34.57 31.73
C LYS A 41 -23.15 34.75 31.01
N PRO A 42 -23.09 34.64 29.66
CA PRO A 42 -21.89 35.01 28.89
C PRO A 42 -21.82 36.53 28.65
N PRO A 43 -20.62 37.11 28.52
CA PRO A 43 -20.44 38.53 28.22
C PRO A 43 -20.62 38.80 26.72
N ARG A 44 -21.35 39.84 26.44
CA ARG A 44 -21.52 40.48 25.12
C ARG A 44 -20.24 41.24 24.75
N GLY A 45 -19.83 41.15 23.49
CA GLY A 45 -18.84 42.06 22.90
C GLY A 45 -19.40 43.44 22.57
N PRO A 46 -18.58 44.45 22.38
CA PRO A 46 -19.05 45.77 21.98
C PRO A 46 -19.08 45.98 20.47
N ALA A 47 -20.02 46.80 20.08
CA ALA A 47 -20.41 47.15 18.73
C ALA A 47 -19.59 48.31 18.13
N ALA A 48 -19.52 48.29 16.80
CA ALA A 48 -19.65 49.39 15.85
C ALA A 48 -18.82 50.67 16.02
N GLY A 49 -17.92 50.90 15.07
CA GLY A 49 -17.46 52.23 14.68
C GLY A 49 -17.64 52.41 13.17
N LYS A 50 -18.59 53.27 12.80
CA LYS A 50 -18.78 53.81 11.46
C LYS A 50 -17.69 54.82 11.16
N GLY A 51 -17.10 54.73 9.98
CA GLY A 51 -16.23 55.74 9.42
C GLY A 51 -16.41 55.85 7.92
N THR A 52 -17.15 56.83 7.50
CA THR A 52 -17.38 57.28 6.14
C THR A 52 -16.12 58.03 5.61
N GLY A 53 -15.76 57.81 4.34
CA GLY A 53 -14.70 58.51 3.67
C GLY A 53 -14.68 58.20 2.17
N SER A 54 -15.41 59.01 1.41
CA SER A 54 -15.52 59.16 -0.02
C SER A 54 -14.29 59.85 -0.60
N SER A 55 -13.85 59.45 -1.78
CA SER A 55 -13.46 60.28 -2.95
C SER A 55 -12.71 59.41 -3.97
N LYS A 56 -13.29 59.20 -5.14
CA LYS A 56 -13.15 59.91 -6.45
C LYS A 56 -11.71 59.90 -6.97
N SER A 57 -11.61 59.24 -8.07
CA SER A 57 -11.55 59.62 -9.47
C SER A 57 -10.18 59.39 -10.08
N SER A 58 -10.17 58.93 -11.18
CA SER A 58 -9.90 59.20 -12.61
C SER A 58 -8.87 58.21 -13.11
N GLY A 59 -9.03 57.49 -14.19
CA GLY A 59 -9.33 57.99 -15.52
C GLY A 59 -8.08 57.85 -16.35
N GLY A 60 -8.03 56.99 -17.34
CA GLY A 60 -6.88 56.91 -18.23
C GLY A 60 -6.98 55.75 -19.22
N GLN A 61 -7.76 56.02 -20.28
CA GLN A 61 -7.83 55.24 -21.51
C GLN A 61 -6.59 55.41 -22.38
N ARG A 62 -6.49 54.46 -23.30
CA ARG A 62 -5.95 54.48 -24.69
C ARG A 62 -4.70 53.66 -24.89
N SER A 63 -4.80 52.60 -25.60
CA SER A 63 -4.86 52.47 -27.09
C SER A 63 -3.49 52.40 -27.74
N GLY A 64 -3.25 51.36 -28.54
CA GLY A 64 -2.29 51.46 -29.62
C GLY A 64 -1.61 50.14 -30.01
N ALA A 65 -2.21 49.31 -30.86
CA ALA A 65 -1.48 48.63 -31.90
C ALA A 65 -1.39 49.61 -33.09
N PRO A 66 -0.57 49.48 -34.11
CA PRO A 66 -0.34 48.30 -34.91
C PRO A 66 1.05 48.16 -35.62
N ARG A 67 1.24 46.98 -36.23
CA ARG A 67 1.83 46.70 -37.57
C ARG A 67 3.23 47.15 -37.95
N SER A 68 3.92 46.22 -38.55
CA SER A 68 4.59 46.09 -39.86
C SER A 68 6.00 45.54 -39.69
N GLY A 69 6.57 44.68 -40.48
CA GLY A 69 6.40 44.27 -41.82
C GLY A 69 7.62 43.41 -42.15
N ALA A 70 7.44 42.41 -42.95
CA ALA A 70 8.53 41.68 -43.61
C ALA A 70 9.20 42.60 -44.66
N PRO A 71 10.38 42.28 -45.22
CA PRO A 71 10.38 41.37 -46.36
C PRO A 71 11.64 40.47 -46.56
N ARG A 72 11.42 39.53 -47.40
CA ARG A 72 12.24 38.57 -48.13
C ARG A 72 13.50 39.13 -48.79
N SER A 73 14.54 38.28 -48.89
CA SER A 73 15.41 38.06 -50.05
C SER A 73 16.15 36.75 -49.83
N GLY A 74 16.17 35.74 -50.62
CA GLY A 74 16.28 35.69 -52.08
C GLY A 74 17.75 35.53 -52.46
N GLY A 75 18.23 34.32 -52.68
CA GLY A 75 19.57 34.07 -53.17
C GLY A 75 19.74 32.60 -53.60
N GLN A 76 19.71 32.46 -54.93
CA GLN A 76 19.78 31.21 -55.70
C GLN A 76 21.19 30.67 -55.90
N ARG A 77 21.28 29.29 -56.01
CA ARG A 77 22.02 28.47 -56.98
C ARG A 77 23.54 28.48 -57.03
N SER A 78 24.06 27.26 -56.98
CA SER A 78 24.81 26.55 -58.08
C SER A 78 25.56 25.41 -57.43
N GLY A 79 25.47 24.17 -57.81
CA GLY A 79 25.85 23.60 -59.10
C GLY A 79 26.93 22.54 -58.81
N ALA A 80 26.61 21.26 -59.03
CA ALA A 80 27.51 20.09 -58.93
C ALA A 80 28.76 20.20 -59.83
N PRO A 81 29.77 19.30 -59.88
CA PRO A 81 29.57 17.87 -60.08
C PRO A 81 30.51 16.88 -59.35
N ARG A 82 30.17 15.62 -59.53
CA ARG A 82 30.81 14.38 -59.16
C ARG A 82 32.30 14.25 -59.54
N THR A 83 33.10 13.62 -58.64
CA THR A 83 34.12 12.66 -59.09
C THR A 83 34.24 11.58 -58.00
N GLY A 84 34.29 10.35 -58.49
CA GLY A 84 34.41 9.15 -57.69
C GLY A 84 35.84 8.92 -57.14
N GLY A 85 35.91 8.18 -56.11
CA GLY A 85 37.14 7.69 -55.48
C GLY A 85 36.82 6.56 -54.56
N GLN A 86 36.86 5.33 -55.08
CA GLN A 86 37.01 4.11 -54.27
C GLN A 86 38.33 4.14 -53.52
N ARG A 87 38.28 3.97 -52.21
CA ARG A 87 39.41 3.33 -51.47
C ARG A 87 38.91 2.71 -50.16
N SER A 88 39.01 1.40 -50.14
CA SER A 88 39.56 0.47 -49.15
C SER A 88 39.16 0.67 -47.66
N GLY A 89 38.64 -0.39 -47.15
CA GLY A 89 38.28 -0.69 -45.75
C GLY A 89 39.38 -0.39 -44.72
N GLY A 90 38.92 0.26 -43.69
CA GLY A 90 39.59 0.36 -42.42
C GLY A 90 38.52 0.32 -41.38
N GLN A 91 38.29 -0.86 -40.82
CA GLN A 91 37.49 -0.98 -39.59
C GLN A 91 38.26 -0.25 -38.48
N ARG A 92 37.83 0.99 -38.19
CA ARG A 92 38.22 1.62 -36.94
C ARG A 92 37.37 0.98 -35.83
N PHE A 93 37.99 0.12 -35.05
CA PHE A 93 37.50 -0.25 -33.73
C PHE A 93 37.33 1.05 -32.92
N ASP A 94 36.08 1.38 -32.59
CA ASP A 94 35.75 2.42 -31.61
C ASP A 94 35.80 1.76 -30.23
N PRO A 95 36.78 2.08 -29.37
CA PRO A 95 36.90 1.46 -28.05
C PRO A 95 36.01 2.16 -27.02
N ARG A 96 34.96 2.87 -27.45
CA ARG A 96 33.95 3.48 -26.57
C ARG A 96 32.63 2.75 -26.67
N GLY A 97 32.68 1.43 -26.57
CA GLY A 97 31.54 0.65 -26.10
C GLY A 97 31.36 0.95 -24.62
N GLY A 98 30.81 2.15 -24.31
CA GLY A 98 30.34 2.41 -22.96
C GLY A 98 29.34 1.32 -22.62
N GLU A 99 29.71 0.43 -21.71
CA GLU A 99 28.76 -0.38 -20.97
C GLU A 99 27.66 0.57 -20.49
N ARG A 100 26.53 0.53 -21.17
CA ARG A 100 25.31 1.05 -20.58
C ARG A 100 25.18 0.30 -19.27
N GLN A 101 25.58 0.92 -18.17
CA GLN A 101 25.22 0.45 -16.85
C GLN A 101 23.71 0.23 -16.89
N ARG A 102 23.31 -1.05 -16.99
CA ARG A 102 21.93 -1.45 -16.78
C ARG A 102 21.60 -0.88 -15.41
N GLN A 103 20.71 0.13 -15.38
CA GLN A 103 20.15 0.55 -14.11
C GLN A 103 19.62 -0.72 -13.47
N PRO A 104 19.93 -0.98 -12.18
CA PRO A 104 19.45 -2.19 -11.53
C PRO A 104 17.93 -2.21 -11.72
N GLU A 105 17.42 -3.31 -12.26
CA GLU A 105 15.99 -3.54 -12.37
C GLU A 105 15.39 -3.26 -10.99
N LYS A 106 14.39 -2.39 -10.93
CA LYS A 106 13.72 -2.05 -9.68
C LYS A 106 13.00 -3.31 -9.20
N THR A 107 13.67 -4.06 -8.35
CA THR A 107 13.09 -5.25 -7.71
C THR A 107 11.99 -4.84 -6.73
N LEU A 108 11.01 -5.71 -6.56
CA LEU A 108 9.95 -5.52 -5.57
C LEU A 108 10.57 -5.55 -4.17
N GLY A 109 10.41 -4.47 -3.43
CA GLY A 109 11.01 -4.30 -2.12
C GLY A 109 12.53 -4.09 -2.19
N GLY A 110 13.03 -3.31 -1.26
CA GLY A 110 14.46 -3.07 -1.11
C GLY A 110 15.16 -4.23 -0.37
N GLU A 111 16.49 -4.17 -0.34
CA GLU A 111 17.31 -5.09 0.44
C GLU A 111 17.34 -4.77 1.95
N GLN A 112 16.61 -3.74 2.40
CA GLN A 112 16.65 -3.24 3.77
C GLN A 112 15.24 -3.20 4.35
N VAL A 113 15.09 -3.74 5.56
CA VAL A 113 13.86 -3.74 6.36
C VAL A 113 14.16 -3.06 7.68
N GLU A 114 13.33 -2.11 8.08
CA GLU A 114 13.53 -1.26 9.25
C GLU A 114 12.33 -1.31 10.18
N GLY A 115 12.62 -1.24 11.47
CA GLY A 115 11.61 -1.26 12.52
C GLY A 115 11.38 -2.64 13.11
N ARG A 116 11.17 -2.68 14.43
CA ARG A 116 11.13 -3.91 15.23
C ARG A 116 10.11 -4.92 14.72
N GLN A 117 8.87 -4.48 14.52
CA GLN A 117 7.81 -5.36 14.03
C GLN A 117 8.08 -5.85 12.60
N ALA A 118 8.54 -4.97 11.71
CA ALA A 118 8.82 -5.36 10.33
C ALA A 118 9.96 -6.39 10.23
N VAL A 119 11.00 -6.25 11.05
CA VAL A 119 12.11 -7.23 11.10
C VAL A 119 11.63 -8.56 11.71
N ARG A 120 10.79 -8.52 12.74
CA ARG A 120 10.19 -9.73 13.31
C ARG A 120 9.38 -10.50 12.27
N GLU A 121 8.47 -9.81 11.58
CA GLU A 121 7.63 -10.43 10.54
C GLU A 121 8.44 -10.91 9.32
N LEU A 122 9.53 -10.23 8.96
CA LEU A 122 10.48 -10.72 7.95
C LEU A 122 11.02 -12.12 8.31
N LEU A 123 11.40 -12.32 9.57
CA LEU A 123 11.93 -13.61 10.05
C LEU A 123 10.81 -14.66 10.13
N ILE A 124 9.65 -14.32 10.68
CA ILE A 124 8.49 -15.23 10.78
C ILE A 124 8.04 -15.70 9.40
N ALA A 125 7.92 -14.79 8.44
CA ALA A 125 7.50 -15.13 7.08
C ALA A 125 8.52 -16.02 6.35
N GLY A 126 9.81 -15.82 6.58
CA GLY A 126 10.90 -16.62 6.01
C GLY A 126 10.93 -16.68 4.49
N ARG A 127 10.19 -15.80 3.79
CA ARG A 127 10.01 -15.83 2.32
C ARG A 127 11.22 -15.35 1.54
N ARG A 128 12.11 -14.61 2.19
CA ARG A 128 13.31 -14.08 1.57
C ARG A 128 14.53 -14.27 2.47
N LYS A 129 15.68 -14.52 1.85
CA LYS A 129 16.93 -14.78 2.56
C LYS A 129 17.35 -13.51 3.31
N THR A 130 17.35 -13.54 4.63
CA THR A 130 17.95 -12.52 5.49
C THR A 130 19.45 -12.80 5.60
N ARG A 131 20.27 -11.76 5.41
CA ARG A 131 21.74 -11.84 5.43
C ARG A 131 22.30 -11.55 6.79
N GLU A 132 21.88 -10.41 7.37
CA GLU A 132 22.33 -9.95 8.69
C GLU A 132 21.31 -8.98 9.28
N ILE A 133 21.36 -8.80 10.59
CA ILE A 133 20.51 -7.87 11.32
C ILE A 133 21.41 -6.98 12.18
N TRP A 134 21.23 -5.68 12.11
CA TRP A 134 21.88 -4.70 12.96
C TRP A 134 20.94 -4.27 14.07
N ILE A 135 21.40 -4.33 15.31
CA ILE A 135 20.67 -3.89 16.49
C ILE A 135 21.52 -2.82 17.20
N ALA A 136 20.88 -1.73 17.61
CA ALA A 136 21.56 -0.70 18.39
C ALA A 136 21.98 -1.25 19.76
N ASN A 137 23.25 -1.05 20.14
CA ASN A 137 23.81 -1.51 21.39
C ASN A 137 23.18 -0.89 22.64
N ASP A 138 22.44 0.20 22.48
CA ASP A 138 21.68 0.93 23.52
C ASP A 138 20.17 0.77 23.35
N ILE A 139 19.72 -0.29 22.63
CA ILE A 139 18.29 -0.55 22.48
C ILE A 139 17.69 -1.05 23.79
N ASP A 140 16.52 -0.53 24.13
CA ASP A 140 15.79 -1.02 25.29
C ASP A 140 15.38 -2.49 25.08
N ALA A 141 15.69 -3.34 26.07
CA ALA A 141 15.24 -4.72 26.09
C ALA A 141 13.70 -4.78 26.09
N ASN A 142 13.14 -5.57 25.19
CA ASN A 142 11.70 -5.88 25.17
C ASN A 142 11.46 -7.20 24.43
N GLU A 143 10.28 -7.77 24.65
CA GLU A 143 9.86 -9.06 24.08
C GLU A 143 10.10 -9.19 22.58
N ILE A 144 9.85 -8.11 21.80
CA ILE A 144 10.04 -8.15 20.33
C ILE A 144 11.52 -8.32 19.95
N ILE A 145 12.43 -7.70 20.70
CA ILE A 145 13.88 -7.85 20.45
C ILE A 145 14.35 -9.23 20.83
N ASP A 146 13.82 -9.78 21.92
CA ASP A 146 14.13 -11.13 22.36
C ASP A 146 13.60 -12.16 21.35
N ASP A 147 12.36 -12.02 20.86
CA ASP A 147 11.79 -12.81 19.76
C ASP A 147 12.67 -12.75 18.49
N ILE A 148 13.12 -11.55 18.11
CA ILE A 148 13.99 -11.39 16.94
C ILE A 148 15.32 -12.12 17.10
N ARG A 149 15.92 -12.10 18.31
CA ARG A 149 17.18 -12.80 18.58
C ARG A 149 16.99 -14.31 18.49
N GLU A 150 15.92 -14.84 19.08
CA GLU A 150 15.56 -16.26 19.02
C GLU A 150 15.31 -16.72 17.58
N LEU A 151 14.46 -16.01 16.82
CA LEU A 151 14.19 -16.31 15.42
C LEU A 151 15.44 -16.25 14.53
N ALA A 152 16.33 -15.28 14.79
CA ALA A 152 17.57 -15.15 14.04
C ALA A 152 18.55 -16.30 14.34
N GLU A 153 18.61 -16.77 15.58
CA GLU A 153 19.41 -17.95 15.98
C GLU A 153 18.89 -19.20 15.26
N ASP A 154 17.59 -19.46 15.30
CA ASP A 154 16.96 -20.60 14.63
C ASP A 154 17.21 -20.60 13.12
N MET A 155 17.15 -19.42 12.50
CA MET A 155 17.40 -19.24 11.05
C MET A 155 18.87 -19.11 10.71
N ARG A 156 19.78 -19.10 11.69
CA ARG A 156 21.23 -18.88 11.52
C ARG A 156 21.55 -17.56 10.82
N VAL A 157 20.83 -16.51 11.16
CA VAL A 157 21.06 -15.16 10.69
C VAL A 157 21.97 -14.41 11.66
N SER A 158 23.05 -13.82 11.16
CA SER A 158 23.98 -13.05 11.99
C SER A 158 23.34 -11.77 12.55
N ILE A 159 23.52 -11.55 13.85
CA ILE A 159 23.16 -10.29 14.51
C ILE A 159 24.42 -9.52 14.85
N LEU A 160 24.47 -8.24 14.52
CA LEU A 160 25.53 -7.31 14.86
C LEU A 160 24.98 -6.21 15.77
N ASP A 161 25.49 -6.16 17.01
CA ASP A 161 25.25 -5.02 17.88
C ASP A 161 26.12 -3.84 17.47
N VAL A 162 25.50 -2.75 17.05
CA VAL A 162 26.17 -1.57 16.46
C VAL A 162 25.80 -0.28 17.20
N PRO A 163 26.62 0.76 17.14
CA PRO A 163 26.23 2.07 17.65
C PRO A 163 24.94 2.58 16.97
N ARG A 164 24.02 3.16 17.73
CA ARG A 164 22.74 3.73 17.22
C ARG A 164 22.95 4.66 16.02
N LYS A 165 24.02 5.47 16.06
CA LYS A 165 24.38 6.36 14.96
C LYS A 165 24.61 5.63 13.63
N ASN A 166 25.11 4.40 13.66
CA ASN A 166 25.30 3.61 12.43
C ASN A 166 23.95 3.21 11.83
N ILE A 167 22.98 2.85 12.67
CA ILE A 167 21.61 2.58 12.24
C ILE A 167 20.96 3.83 11.64
N GLU A 168 21.03 4.98 12.34
CA GLU A 168 20.46 6.23 11.87
C GLU A 168 21.09 6.72 10.55
N ASN A 169 22.41 6.56 10.39
CA ASN A 169 23.09 6.93 9.14
C ASN A 169 22.76 5.99 7.97
N THR A 170 22.38 4.75 8.23
CA THR A 170 22.10 3.72 7.23
C THR A 170 20.61 3.66 6.89
N ALA A 171 19.76 4.09 7.82
CA ALA A 171 18.31 4.06 7.67
C ALA A 171 17.83 4.86 6.46
N ARG A 172 16.81 4.34 5.79
CA ARG A 172 16.12 4.95 4.64
C ARG A 172 14.70 5.38 5.00
N SER A 173 14.21 5.02 6.21
CA SER A 173 12.95 5.49 6.76
C SER A 173 13.21 6.40 7.97
N GLU A 174 12.25 7.23 8.30
CA GLU A 174 12.26 7.98 9.56
C GLU A 174 12.10 7.02 10.75
N ALA A 175 12.85 7.25 11.83
CA ALA A 175 12.80 6.51 13.08
C ALA A 175 12.92 4.97 12.92
N PRO A 176 14.10 4.41 12.57
CA PRO A 176 14.33 2.97 12.34
C PRO A 176 14.15 2.10 13.59
N GLN A 177 13.81 2.69 14.72
CA GLN A 177 13.56 2.01 16.01
C GLN A 177 14.76 1.21 16.55
N GLY A 178 15.97 1.57 16.14
CA GLY A 178 17.21 0.93 16.59
C GLY A 178 17.47 -0.44 15.97
N ILE A 179 16.84 -0.78 14.85
CA ILE A 179 17.05 -2.06 14.17
C ILE A 179 16.92 -1.95 12.65
N ILE A 180 17.80 -2.67 11.93
CA ILE A 180 17.78 -2.83 10.48
C ILE A 180 18.11 -4.28 10.14
N ALA A 181 17.34 -4.90 9.26
CA ALA A 181 17.69 -6.18 8.64
C ALA A 181 18.03 -5.99 7.16
N PHE A 182 19.02 -6.73 6.68
CA PHE A 182 19.39 -6.80 5.28
C PHE A 182 18.96 -8.15 4.71
N ALA A 183 18.07 -8.13 3.72
CA ALA A 183 17.46 -9.31 3.13
C ALA A 183 17.48 -9.24 1.60
N ALA A 184 17.22 -10.35 0.93
CA ALA A 184 16.93 -10.35 -0.50
C ALA A 184 15.65 -9.54 -0.78
N PRO A 185 15.43 -9.05 -2.01
CA PRO A 185 14.16 -8.43 -2.39
C PRO A 185 12.97 -9.35 -2.14
N LEU A 186 11.77 -8.77 -1.98
CA LEU A 186 10.53 -9.54 -1.91
C LEU A 186 10.33 -10.33 -3.20
N PRO A 187 9.89 -11.61 -3.11
CA PRO A 187 9.54 -12.38 -4.29
C PRO A 187 8.30 -11.76 -4.95
N GLU A 188 8.40 -11.44 -6.24
CA GLU A 188 7.28 -11.09 -7.09
C GLU A 188 6.53 -12.39 -7.44
N VAL A 189 5.19 -12.34 -7.40
CA VAL A 189 4.35 -13.47 -7.80
C VAL A 189 3.81 -13.20 -9.20
N ASP A 190 3.71 -14.22 -10.03
CA ASP A 190 3.11 -14.09 -11.34
C ASP A 190 1.62 -13.71 -11.20
N PHE A 191 1.22 -12.71 -11.97
CA PHE A 191 -0.14 -12.16 -11.87
C PHE A 191 -1.21 -13.21 -12.11
N GLU A 192 -0.99 -14.09 -13.09
CA GLU A 192 -1.89 -15.17 -13.46
C GLU A 192 -2.13 -16.15 -12.31
N GLU A 193 -1.15 -16.33 -11.44
CA GLU A 193 -1.27 -17.19 -10.27
C GLU A 193 -2.24 -16.63 -9.22
N LEU A 194 -2.40 -15.31 -9.17
CA LEU A 194 -3.35 -14.67 -8.25
C LEU A 194 -4.82 -14.83 -8.71
N LEU A 195 -5.05 -15.17 -9.97
CA LEU A 195 -6.39 -15.27 -10.54
C LEU A 195 -7.06 -16.63 -10.31
N VAL A 196 -6.32 -17.58 -9.73
CA VAL A 196 -6.78 -18.96 -9.54
C VAL A 196 -6.99 -19.23 -8.06
N ALA A 197 -8.08 -19.92 -7.74
CA ALA A 197 -8.32 -20.40 -6.37
C ALA A 197 -7.20 -21.36 -5.93
N ARG A 198 -6.72 -21.19 -4.70
CA ARG A 198 -5.71 -22.05 -4.08
C ARG A 198 -6.28 -22.63 -2.79
N ASP A 199 -6.10 -23.92 -2.60
CA ASP A 199 -6.55 -24.63 -1.39
C ASP A 199 -8.03 -24.38 -1.04
N GLY A 200 -8.88 -24.21 -2.06
CA GLY A 200 -10.30 -23.89 -1.88
C GLY A 200 -10.61 -22.42 -1.57
N VAL A 201 -9.60 -21.58 -1.43
CA VAL A 201 -9.77 -20.12 -1.19
C VAL A 201 -9.91 -19.40 -2.52
N GLN A 202 -11.03 -18.71 -2.69
CA GLN A 202 -11.28 -17.89 -3.87
C GLN A 202 -10.39 -16.64 -3.89
N PRO A 203 -9.96 -16.16 -5.07
CA PRO A 203 -9.23 -14.92 -5.20
C PRO A 203 -9.93 -13.75 -4.49
N PHE A 204 -9.19 -13.10 -3.61
CA PHE A 204 -9.57 -11.84 -2.99
C PHE A 204 -8.43 -10.86 -3.19
N LEU A 205 -8.55 -10.00 -4.18
CA LEU A 205 -7.46 -9.18 -4.68
C LEU A 205 -7.69 -7.70 -4.38
N VAL A 206 -6.60 -6.96 -4.26
CA VAL A 206 -6.62 -5.49 -4.20
C VAL A 206 -5.66 -4.94 -5.25
N ALA A 207 -6.15 -4.04 -6.10
CA ALA A 207 -5.35 -3.37 -7.13
C ALA A 207 -5.27 -1.86 -6.86
N LEU A 208 -4.09 -1.27 -7.02
CA LEU A 208 -3.85 0.14 -6.71
C LEU A 208 -3.58 0.95 -7.98
N ASP A 209 -4.41 1.98 -8.23
CA ASP A 209 -4.29 2.87 -9.38
C ASP A 209 -3.69 4.22 -8.97
N GLY A 210 -2.36 4.33 -9.07
CA GLY A 210 -1.67 5.60 -8.87
C GLY A 210 -1.45 6.01 -7.41
N VAL A 211 -1.55 5.12 -6.45
CA VAL A 211 -1.14 5.37 -5.06
C VAL A 211 0.37 5.57 -5.04
N THR A 212 0.84 6.70 -4.51
CA THR A 212 2.26 7.10 -4.54
C THR A 212 2.90 7.26 -3.18
N ASP A 213 2.12 7.37 -2.12
CA ASP A 213 2.62 7.53 -0.74
C ASP A 213 2.97 6.18 -0.11
N PRO A 214 4.23 5.97 0.37
CA PRO A 214 4.63 4.70 0.99
C PRO A 214 3.93 4.40 2.32
N GLY A 215 3.54 5.43 3.07
CA GLY A 215 2.81 5.28 4.32
C GLY A 215 1.41 4.75 4.09
N ASN A 216 0.70 5.33 3.12
CA ASN A 216 -0.63 4.87 2.71
C ASN A 216 -0.59 3.45 2.14
N LEU A 217 0.41 3.13 1.30
CA LEU A 217 0.59 1.76 0.83
C LEU A 217 0.79 0.81 2.01
N GLY A 218 1.70 1.13 2.93
CA GLY A 218 1.97 0.27 4.09
C GLY A 218 0.74 0.04 4.96
N ALA A 219 0.01 1.11 5.31
CA ALA A 219 -1.23 1.01 6.09
C ALA A 219 -2.28 0.14 5.39
N LEU A 220 -2.44 0.30 4.07
CA LEU A 220 -3.35 -0.52 3.27
C LEU A 220 -2.93 -1.98 3.23
N LEU A 221 -1.64 -2.29 3.02
CA LEU A 221 -1.13 -3.66 3.02
C LEU A 221 -1.40 -4.36 4.35
N ARG A 222 -1.29 -3.65 5.47
CA ARG A 222 -1.65 -4.18 6.78
C ARG A 222 -3.14 -4.52 6.89
N CYS A 223 -4.01 -3.69 6.31
CA CYS A 223 -5.45 -3.99 6.25
C CYS A 223 -5.74 -5.16 5.32
N CYS A 224 -5.04 -5.27 4.20
CA CYS A 224 -5.15 -6.39 3.25
C CYS A 224 -4.80 -7.72 3.91
N ASP A 225 -3.69 -7.77 4.65
CA ASP A 225 -3.27 -8.96 5.40
C ASP A 225 -4.33 -9.35 6.43
N GLY A 226 -4.76 -8.39 7.27
CA GLY A 226 -5.80 -8.62 8.27
C GLY A 226 -7.16 -9.03 7.71
N ALA A 227 -7.49 -8.62 6.48
CA ALA A 227 -8.72 -8.99 5.77
C ALA A 227 -8.62 -10.34 5.03
N GLY A 228 -7.44 -10.97 4.97
CA GLY A 228 -7.21 -12.21 4.24
C GLY A 228 -7.19 -12.01 2.72
N VAL A 229 -6.72 -10.86 2.23
CA VAL A 229 -6.48 -10.60 0.81
C VAL A 229 -5.44 -11.58 0.28
N THR A 230 -5.77 -12.30 -0.79
CA THR A 230 -4.90 -13.34 -1.35
C THR A 230 -3.81 -12.80 -2.27
N GLY A 231 -3.96 -11.57 -2.76
CA GLY A 231 -2.97 -10.93 -3.59
C GLY A 231 -3.18 -9.43 -3.80
N VAL A 232 -2.07 -8.71 -3.96
CA VAL A 232 -2.06 -7.27 -4.23
C VAL A 232 -1.42 -7.01 -5.59
N ILE A 233 -2.03 -6.14 -6.38
CA ILE A 233 -1.62 -5.83 -7.75
C ILE A 233 -1.15 -4.39 -7.81
N LEU A 234 0.10 -4.19 -8.18
CA LEU A 234 0.72 -2.88 -8.32
C LEU A 234 1.15 -2.64 -9.78
N PRO A 235 0.91 -1.47 -10.36
CA PRO A 235 1.49 -1.10 -11.65
C PRO A 235 3.02 -0.98 -11.55
N LYS A 236 3.77 -1.47 -12.55
CA LYS A 236 5.25 -1.30 -12.63
C LYS A 236 5.69 0.17 -12.71
N HIS A 237 4.79 1.03 -13.21
CA HIS A 237 5.06 2.45 -13.39
C HIS A 237 3.99 3.30 -12.71
N ARG A 238 4.38 4.51 -12.27
CA ARG A 238 3.49 5.51 -11.64
C ARG A 238 2.82 5.05 -10.35
N SER A 239 3.41 4.09 -9.66
CA SER A 239 2.98 3.68 -8.33
C SER A 239 4.17 3.68 -7.36
N VAL A 240 3.85 3.71 -6.08
CA VAL A 240 4.84 3.51 -5.03
C VAL A 240 5.36 2.09 -5.09
N HIS A 241 6.65 1.93 -4.83
CA HIS A 241 7.27 0.62 -4.62
C HIS A 241 7.30 0.29 -3.14
N VAL A 242 7.42 -1.00 -2.82
CA VAL A 242 7.68 -1.41 -1.45
C VAL A 242 9.05 -0.87 -1.03
N THR A 243 9.06 -0.01 -0.03
CA THR A 243 10.26 0.63 0.54
C THR A 243 10.40 0.24 2.01
N PRO A 244 11.52 0.53 2.69
CA PRO A 244 11.61 0.36 4.13
C PRO A 244 10.50 1.12 4.89
N THR A 245 10.11 2.29 4.42
CA THR A 245 8.95 3.03 4.94
C THR A 245 7.66 2.24 4.80
N THR A 246 7.43 1.60 3.64
CA THR A 246 6.25 0.75 3.41
C THR A 246 6.25 -0.47 4.32
N ALA A 247 7.37 -1.18 4.43
CA ALA A 247 7.51 -2.34 5.30
C ALA A 247 7.23 -1.99 6.76
N LYS A 248 7.77 -0.86 7.23
CA LYS A 248 7.53 -0.35 8.58
C LYS A 248 6.08 0.11 8.78
N ALA A 249 5.49 0.86 7.84
CA ALA A 249 4.10 1.32 7.93
C ALA A 249 3.10 0.15 7.91
N SER A 250 3.43 -0.94 7.20
CA SER A 250 2.64 -2.17 7.22
C SER A 250 2.87 -3.01 8.48
N ALA A 251 3.77 -2.60 9.38
CA ALA A 251 4.22 -3.41 10.53
C ALA A 251 4.69 -4.81 10.10
N GLY A 252 5.28 -4.94 8.90
CA GLY A 252 5.75 -6.20 8.35
C GLY A 252 4.72 -7.03 7.58
N ALA A 253 3.45 -6.65 7.54
CA ALA A 253 2.42 -7.39 6.81
C ALA A 253 2.76 -7.63 5.33
N VAL A 254 3.58 -6.76 4.73
CA VAL A 254 4.09 -6.94 3.37
C VAL A 254 4.85 -8.25 3.16
N GLU A 255 5.44 -8.82 4.20
CA GLU A 255 6.19 -10.08 4.13
C GLU A 255 5.28 -11.30 3.95
N HIS A 256 4.00 -11.19 4.31
CA HIS A 256 2.99 -12.25 4.21
C HIS A 256 2.16 -12.19 2.93
N LEU A 257 2.10 -11.02 2.27
CA LEU A 257 1.25 -10.80 1.10
C LEU A 257 1.92 -11.25 -0.21
N ASN A 258 1.12 -11.79 -1.12
CA ASN A 258 1.52 -12.03 -2.49
C ASN A 258 1.34 -10.74 -3.30
N ILE A 259 2.42 -10.26 -3.91
CA ILE A 259 2.40 -9.01 -4.67
C ILE A 259 2.82 -9.28 -6.11
N ALA A 260 1.95 -8.91 -7.05
CA ALA A 260 2.22 -8.97 -8.48
C ALA A 260 2.41 -7.58 -9.07
N LEU A 261 3.41 -7.43 -9.94
CA LEU A 261 3.65 -6.20 -10.69
C LEU A 261 3.13 -6.34 -12.12
N VAL A 262 2.21 -5.46 -12.51
CA VAL A 262 1.62 -5.46 -13.86
C VAL A 262 2.06 -4.24 -14.68
N PRO A 263 2.19 -4.37 -16.02
CA PRO A 263 2.53 -3.22 -16.86
C PRO A 263 1.50 -2.08 -16.79
N GLY A 264 0.23 -2.42 -16.58
CA GLY A 264 -0.86 -1.47 -16.42
C GLY A 264 -2.18 -2.11 -16.06
N LEU A 265 -2.94 -1.47 -15.18
CA LEU A 265 -4.22 -1.98 -14.68
C LEU A 265 -5.29 -2.24 -15.76
N PRO A 266 -5.46 -1.43 -16.82
CA PRO A 266 -6.47 -1.72 -17.83
C PRO A 266 -6.31 -3.07 -18.50
N ALA A 267 -5.08 -3.54 -18.74
CA ALA A 267 -4.81 -4.86 -19.29
C ALA A 267 -5.03 -5.97 -18.25
N ALA A 268 -4.58 -5.75 -17.01
CA ALA A 268 -4.78 -6.67 -15.91
C ALA A 268 -6.28 -6.89 -15.61
N ILE A 269 -7.09 -5.82 -15.65
CA ILE A 269 -8.55 -5.92 -15.48
C ILE A 269 -9.18 -6.82 -16.56
N ALA A 270 -8.76 -6.69 -17.82
CA ALA A 270 -9.26 -7.55 -18.88
C ALA A 270 -8.93 -9.03 -18.61
N GLN A 271 -7.75 -9.33 -18.09
CA GLN A 271 -7.36 -10.71 -17.72
C GLN A 271 -8.16 -11.21 -16.50
N MET A 272 -8.35 -10.37 -15.47
CA MET A 272 -9.21 -10.70 -14.32
C MET A 272 -10.63 -11.07 -14.74
N LYS A 273 -11.25 -10.29 -15.63
CA LYS A 273 -12.59 -10.56 -16.16
C LYS A 273 -12.65 -11.85 -16.96
N ASN A 274 -11.63 -12.16 -17.76
CA ASN A 274 -11.54 -13.45 -18.47
C ASN A 274 -11.44 -14.63 -17.49
N ALA A 275 -10.76 -14.44 -16.37
CA ALA A 275 -10.66 -15.42 -15.27
C ALA A 275 -11.90 -15.42 -14.34
N LYS A 276 -12.95 -14.67 -14.67
CA LYS A 276 -14.20 -14.58 -13.87
C LYS A 276 -13.99 -13.96 -12.49
N VAL A 277 -13.00 -13.10 -12.33
CA VAL A 277 -12.81 -12.28 -11.14
C VAL A 277 -13.62 -10.99 -11.30
N TRP A 278 -14.54 -10.73 -10.39
CA TRP A 278 -15.29 -9.47 -10.32
C TRP A 278 -14.36 -8.32 -10.01
N VAL A 279 -14.42 -7.26 -10.79
CA VAL A 279 -13.60 -6.06 -10.58
C VAL A 279 -14.47 -4.92 -10.10
N VAL A 280 -14.28 -4.53 -8.84
CA VAL A 280 -15.05 -3.48 -8.16
C VAL A 280 -14.15 -2.28 -7.92
N GLY A 281 -14.45 -1.16 -8.57
CA GLY A 281 -13.76 0.12 -8.38
C GLY A 281 -14.35 0.90 -7.20
N LEU A 282 -13.49 1.56 -6.42
CA LEU A 282 -13.91 2.47 -5.35
C LEU A 282 -13.68 3.91 -5.82
N ASP A 283 -14.76 4.68 -5.95
CA ASP A 283 -14.74 6.06 -6.46
C ASP A 283 -15.85 6.86 -5.77
N ASP A 284 -15.63 8.15 -5.51
CA ASP A 284 -16.59 9.03 -4.81
C ASP A 284 -17.80 9.41 -5.69
N ASP A 285 -17.62 9.36 -7.01
CA ASP A 285 -18.68 9.62 -8.01
C ASP A 285 -19.25 8.29 -8.54
N ALA A 286 -19.86 7.50 -7.67
CA ALA A 286 -20.52 6.25 -8.03
C ALA A 286 -21.98 6.23 -7.60
N ASP A 287 -22.83 5.65 -8.46
CA ASP A 287 -24.27 5.50 -8.18
C ASP A 287 -24.59 4.41 -7.13
N ARG A 288 -23.66 3.50 -6.90
CA ARG A 288 -23.78 2.39 -5.97
C ARG A 288 -23.00 2.66 -4.70
N THR A 289 -23.47 2.09 -3.61
CA THR A 289 -22.77 2.19 -2.33
C THR A 289 -21.86 0.99 -2.08
N LEU A 290 -20.87 1.18 -1.20
CA LEU A 290 -19.96 0.13 -0.76
C LEU A 290 -20.71 -1.13 -0.27
N PHE A 291 -21.86 -0.98 0.36
CA PHE A 291 -22.65 -2.08 0.93
C PHE A 291 -23.22 -3.04 -0.13
N GLU A 292 -23.26 -2.64 -1.39
CA GLU A 292 -23.70 -3.48 -2.50
C GLU A 292 -22.67 -4.50 -2.96
N ILE A 293 -21.40 -4.40 -2.50
CA ILE A 293 -20.35 -5.39 -2.74
C ILE A 293 -20.78 -6.78 -2.26
N GLY A 294 -21.62 -6.85 -1.23
CA GLY A 294 -22.12 -8.11 -0.70
C GLY A 294 -22.74 -9.04 -1.76
N SER A 295 -23.27 -8.50 -2.84
CA SER A 295 -23.87 -9.29 -3.94
C SER A 295 -22.86 -10.12 -4.73
N VAL A 296 -21.57 -9.75 -4.73
CA VAL A 296 -20.47 -10.42 -5.47
C VAL A 296 -19.31 -10.85 -4.57
N ALA A 297 -19.41 -10.61 -3.27
CA ALA A 297 -18.30 -10.85 -2.33
C ALA A 297 -17.88 -12.33 -2.22
N ASN A 298 -18.81 -13.27 -2.44
CA ASN A 298 -18.53 -14.70 -2.36
C ASN A 298 -17.82 -15.26 -3.60
N ASP A 299 -17.83 -14.52 -4.69
CA ASP A 299 -17.11 -14.86 -5.91
C ASP A 299 -15.64 -14.40 -5.83
N PRO A 300 -14.76 -14.82 -6.77
CA PRO A 300 -13.48 -14.21 -6.98
C PRO A 300 -13.65 -12.69 -7.19
N ILE A 301 -12.96 -11.87 -6.40
CA ILE A 301 -13.16 -10.42 -6.39
C ILE A 301 -11.85 -9.65 -6.33
N CYS A 302 -11.76 -8.52 -7.04
CA CYS A 302 -10.69 -7.54 -6.95
C CYS A 302 -11.27 -6.16 -6.63
N ILE A 303 -10.83 -5.55 -5.54
CA ILE A 303 -11.12 -4.16 -5.21
C ILE A 303 -10.05 -3.26 -5.83
N VAL A 304 -10.46 -2.28 -6.61
CA VAL A 304 -9.57 -1.30 -7.24
C VAL A 304 -9.67 0.03 -6.50
N LEU A 305 -8.54 0.50 -6.00
CA LEU A 305 -8.42 1.74 -5.23
C LEU A 305 -7.62 2.78 -6.03
N GLY A 306 -8.14 3.99 -6.13
CA GLY A 306 -7.51 5.09 -6.84
C GLY A 306 -6.55 5.91 -5.97
N ALA A 307 -5.84 6.84 -6.60
CA ALA A 307 -4.99 7.82 -5.93
C ALA A 307 -5.83 8.84 -5.15
N GLU A 308 -5.26 9.36 -4.06
CA GLU A 308 -5.88 10.44 -3.29
C GLU A 308 -6.18 11.66 -4.17
N GLY A 309 -7.39 12.19 -4.06
CA GLY A 309 -7.86 13.38 -4.75
C GLY A 309 -8.12 13.23 -6.25
N LYS A 310 -7.65 12.15 -6.89
CA LYS A 310 -7.87 11.88 -8.32
C LYS A 310 -8.78 10.67 -8.57
N GLY A 311 -9.01 9.86 -7.54
CA GLY A 311 -9.75 8.63 -7.68
C GLY A 311 -9.10 7.63 -8.64
N ILE A 312 -9.91 6.79 -9.24
CA ILE A 312 -9.52 5.79 -10.24
C ILE A 312 -9.40 6.47 -11.61
N ALA A 313 -8.34 6.15 -12.36
CA ALA A 313 -8.18 6.64 -13.72
C ALA A 313 -9.38 6.23 -14.59
N ARG A 314 -9.84 7.15 -15.47
CA ARG A 314 -11.04 6.97 -16.30
C ARG A 314 -11.09 5.61 -17.01
N LEU A 315 -9.99 5.19 -17.65
CA LEU A 315 -9.95 3.92 -18.38
C LEU A 315 -10.01 2.69 -17.46
N VAL A 316 -9.51 2.80 -16.23
CA VAL A 316 -9.63 1.76 -15.19
C VAL A 316 -11.09 1.67 -14.73
N ARG A 317 -11.70 2.81 -14.41
CA ARG A 317 -13.11 2.92 -14.02
C ARG A 317 -14.06 2.31 -15.06
N GLU A 318 -13.88 2.68 -16.33
CA GLU A 318 -14.71 2.17 -17.46
C GLU A 318 -14.61 0.64 -17.66
N ARG A 319 -13.55 0.00 -17.13
CA ARG A 319 -13.34 -1.45 -17.24
C ARG A 319 -13.79 -2.23 -16.03
N CYS A 320 -14.05 -1.58 -14.90
CA CYS A 320 -14.62 -2.23 -13.74
C CYS A 320 -16.01 -2.81 -14.07
N ASP A 321 -16.38 -3.92 -13.41
CA ASP A 321 -17.73 -4.49 -13.53
C ASP A 321 -18.73 -3.73 -12.69
N MET A 322 -18.25 -3.14 -11.58
CA MET A 322 -19.02 -2.32 -10.65
C MET A 322 -18.14 -1.19 -10.13
N VAL A 323 -18.73 -0.03 -9.90
CA VAL A 323 -18.09 1.08 -9.19
C VAL A 323 -18.97 1.44 -8.00
N VAL A 324 -18.36 1.57 -6.82
CA VAL A 324 -19.06 1.84 -5.57
C VAL A 324 -18.43 3.02 -4.82
N SER A 325 -19.23 3.75 -4.07
CA SER A 325 -18.79 4.85 -3.21
C SER A 325 -19.00 4.52 -1.73
N ILE A 326 -18.16 5.09 -0.87
CA ILE A 326 -18.38 5.06 0.57
C ILE A 326 -19.31 6.22 0.92
N PRO A 327 -20.49 5.96 1.53
CA PRO A 327 -21.39 7.04 1.92
C PRO A 327 -20.73 8.00 2.91
N MET A 328 -20.63 9.27 2.52
CA MET A 328 -20.02 10.33 3.33
C MET A 328 -21.13 11.23 3.91
N ASN A 329 -21.33 11.16 5.21
CA ASN A 329 -22.37 11.94 5.91
C ASN A 329 -21.81 13.23 6.55
N GLY A 330 -20.53 13.52 6.38
CA GLY A 330 -19.84 14.68 6.94
C GLY A 330 -19.65 15.82 5.93
N GLN A 331 -18.71 16.71 6.23
CA GLN A 331 -18.37 17.86 5.36
C GLN A 331 -17.26 17.50 4.33
N LEU A 332 -16.50 16.44 4.58
CA LEU A 332 -15.47 15.98 3.66
C LEU A 332 -16.09 15.06 2.61
N SER A 333 -15.58 15.15 1.38
CA SER A 333 -16.05 14.36 0.23
C SER A 333 -15.39 13.00 0.11
N SER A 334 -14.21 12.79 0.73
CA SER A 334 -13.44 11.56 0.58
C SER A 334 -12.68 11.17 1.85
N LEU A 335 -12.24 9.92 1.90
CA LEU A 335 -11.36 9.36 2.93
C LEU A 335 -9.93 9.18 2.39
N ASN A 336 -8.98 9.12 3.30
CA ASN A 336 -7.65 8.62 3.00
C ASN A 336 -7.75 7.22 2.35
N VAL A 337 -6.91 6.93 1.34
CA VAL A 337 -7.01 5.70 0.54
C VAL A 337 -6.83 4.42 1.38
N SER A 338 -6.01 4.44 2.43
CA SER A 338 -5.85 3.29 3.30
C SER A 338 -7.09 3.03 4.17
N ALA A 339 -7.76 4.10 4.62
CA ALA A 339 -9.02 3.99 5.34
C ALA A 339 -10.14 3.49 4.43
N ALA A 340 -10.24 4.05 3.23
CA ALA A 340 -11.20 3.60 2.21
C ALA A 340 -10.98 2.12 1.84
N GLY A 341 -9.73 1.72 1.65
CA GLY A 341 -9.37 0.33 1.37
C GLY A 341 -9.66 -0.62 2.54
N ALA A 342 -9.45 -0.18 3.78
CA ALA A 342 -9.82 -0.97 4.95
C ALA A 342 -11.33 -1.23 5.00
N LEU A 343 -12.16 -0.19 4.80
CA LEU A 343 -13.60 -0.34 4.76
C LEU A 343 -14.04 -1.29 3.64
N ALA A 344 -13.49 -1.15 2.44
CA ALA A 344 -13.86 -1.97 1.29
C ALA A 344 -13.46 -3.43 1.47
N THR A 345 -12.25 -3.71 1.97
CA THR A 345 -11.79 -5.08 2.22
C THR A 345 -12.59 -5.75 3.33
N TYR A 346 -12.86 -5.04 4.42
CA TYR A 346 -13.65 -5.59 5.52
C TYR A 346 -15.14 -5.72 5.21
N GLU A 347 -15.69 -4.95 4.25
CA GLU A 347 -17.04 -5.19 3.74
C GLU A 347 -17.12 -6.53 2.98
N VAL A 348 -16.10 -6.88 2.20
CA VAL A 348 -16.00 -8.22 1.59
C VAL A 348 -15.93 -9.30 2.66
N VAL A 349 -15.11 -9.12 3.70
CA VAL A 349 -15.01 -10.07 4.83
C VAL A 349 -16.36 -10.23 5.53
N ARG A 350 -17.03 -9.12 5.86
CA ARG A 350 -18.35 -9.12 6.51
C ARG A 350 -19.36 -9.93 5.69
N ALA A 351 -19.40 -9.67 4.39
CA ALA A 351 -20.34 -10.35 3.49
C ALA A 351 -20.04 -11.85 3.37
N ARG A 352 -18.74 -12.23 3.25
CA ARG A 352 -18.32 -13.65 3.21
C ARG A 352 -18.63 -14.40 4.50
N GLN A 353 -18.64 -13.73 5.64
CA GLN A 353 -19.00 -14.32 6.94
C GLN A 353 -20.52 -14.37 7.17
N GLY A 354 -21.34 -13.85 6.26
CA GLY A 354 -22.79 -13.81 6.42
C GLY A 354 -23.27 -12.89 7.55
N LEU A 355 -22.45 -11.96 8.00
CA LEU A 355 -22.82 -10.99 9.04
C LEU A 355 -23.75 -9.94 8.44
N SER A 356 -25.02 -9.91 8.93
CA SER A 356 -25.99 -8.85 8.57
C SER A 356 -25.60 -7.51 9.21
N ILE A 357 -25.94 -6.41 8.52
CA ILE A 357 -25.84 -5.06 9.05
C ILE A 357 -27.04 -4.80 9.97
#